data_62f4ad6a46afae35541d205b8d40e2b0
#
_entry.id   62f4ad6a46afae35541d205b8d40e2b0
#
_cell.length_a   1.000
_cell.length_b   1.000
_cell.length_c   1.000
_cell.angle_alpha   90.00
_cell.angle_beta   90.00
_cell.angle_gamma   90.00
#
_symmetry.space_group_name_H-M   'P 1'
#
loop_
_entity.id
_entity.type
_entity.pdbx_description
1 polymer ?
#
loop_
_entity_poly.entity_id
_entity_poly.type
_entity_poly.pdbx_seq_one_letter_code
_entity_poly.pdbx_strand_id
1 'polypeptide(L)'
;YAHFSNKTELVEAVTLHIFEIVKKGVAIIHAQEQNPIIELFEIKRFVMEHLKDEKSSPQYQLQKYYPKIYNTLKQKQFMVLQELIKENLEKGIAQKLFRENIDIDFTARIYIHGLVGIKDKDIFPLHNYSMDVLSTNHLEYHLRGISTKSGIQELEKQL
;
A
#
# COMPACT_ATOMS: atom_id res chain seq x y z
N TYR A 1 11.62 -21.21 -18.35
CA TYR A 1 12.62 -22.09 -17.72
C TYR A 1 14.03 -22.00 -18.34
N ALA A 2 14.13 -21.63 -19.62
CA ALA A 2 15.42 -21.55 -20.32
C ALA A 2 16.43 -20.58 -19.70
N HIS A 3 15.98 -19.63 -18.88
CA HIS A 3 16.78 -18.57 -18.26
C HIS A 3 16.92 -18.67 -16.75
N PHE A 4 16.32 -19.69 -16.13
CA PHE A 4 16.33 -19.87 -14.67
C PHE A 4 16.87 -21.25 -14.31
N SER A 5 17.84 -21.30 -13.41
CA SER A 5 18.47 -22.56 -12.99
C SER A 5 17.58 -23.37 -12.06
N ASN A 6 16.63 -22.76 -11.37
CA ASN A 6 15.73 -23.44 -10.44
C ASN A 6 14.44 -22.63 -10.19
N LYS A 7 13.49 -23.28 -9.49
CA LYS A 7 12.18 -22.67 -9.16
C LYS A 7 12.30 -21.43 -8.28
N THR A 8 13.26 -21.39 -7.37
CA THR A 8 13.48 -20.25 -6.48
C THR A 8 13.87 -19.00 -7.25
N GLU A 9 14.78 -19.12 -8.20
CA GLU A 9 15.16 -18.00 -9.08
C GLU A 9 13.98 -17.49 -9.92
N LEU A 10 13.15 -18.40 -10.43
CA LEU A 10 11.95 -18.03 -11.16
C LEU A 10 10.97 -17.28 -10.26
N VAL A 11 10.70 -17.75 -9.05
CA VAL A 11 9.82 -17.09 -8.09
C VAL A 11 10.34 -15.70 -7.73
N GLU A 12 11.64 -15.57 -7.49
CA GLU A 12 12.27 -14.28 -7.20
C GLU A 12 12.10 -13.30 -8.36
N ALA A 13 12.41 -13.73 -9.58
CA ALA A 13 12.29 -12.89 -10.78
C ALA A 13 10.85 -12.42 -11.02
N VAL A 14 9.87 -13.31 -10.88
CA VAL A 14 8.44 -12.97 -11.03
C VAL A 14 8.00 -11.99 -9.94
N THR A 15 8.40 -12.22 -8.69
CA THR A 15 8.07 -11.34 -7.56
C THR A 15 8.62 -9.93 -7.77
N LEU A 16 9.89 -9.82 -8.16
CA LEU A 16 10.51 -8.52 -8.43
C LEU A 16 9.90 -7.83 -9.65
N HIS A 17 9.53 -8.58 -10.67
CA HIS A 17 8.88 -8.03 -11.86
C HIS A 17 7.52 -7.41 -11.51
N ILE A 18 6.69 -8.11 -10.75
CA ILE A 18 5.39 -7.59 -10.28
C ILE A 18 5.60 -6.34 -9.40
N PHE A 19 6.57 -6.38 -8.50
CA PHE A 19 6.92 -5.21 -7.69
C PHE A 19 7.28 -3.99 -8.54
N GLU A 20 8.10 -4.15 -9.58
CA GLU A 20 8.47 -3.05 -10.47
C GLU A 20 7.28 -2.51 -11.28
N ILE A 21 6.36 -3.36 -11.72
CA ILE A 21 5.13 -2.93 -12.40
C ILE A 21 4.28 -2.06 -11.47
N VAL A 22 4.05 -2.51 -10.24
CA VAL A 22 3.25 -1.76 -9.26
C VAL A 22 3.94 -0.45 -8.90
N LYS A 23 5.24 -0.48 -8.65
CA LYS A 23 6.05 0.71 -8.35
C LYS A 23 5.94 1.77 -9.44
N LYS A 24 6.07 1.38 -10.70
CA LYS A 24 5.93 2.30 -11.84
C LYS A 24 4.53 2.90 -11.94
N GLY A 25 3.50 2.09 -11.76
CA GLY A 25 2.12 2.56 -11.78
C GLY A 25 1.81 3.55 -10.66
N VAL A 26 2.29 3.29 -9.47
CA VAL A 26 2.16 4.20 -8.32
C VAL A 26 2.92 5.50 -8.58
N ALA A 27 4.12 5.44 -9.15
CA ALA A 27 4.89 6.63 -9.51
C ALA A 27 4.17 7.51 -10.54
N ILE A 28 3.49 6.92 -11.51
CA ILE A 28 2.69 7.66 -12.50
C ILE A 28 1.53 8.38 -11.82
N ILE A 29 0.82 7.73 -10.89
CA ILE A 29 -0.26 8.35 -10.13
C ILE A 29 0.27 9.51 -9.29
N HIS A 30 1.39 9.30 -8.60
CA HIS A 30 2.02 10.33 -7.77
C HIS A 30 2.45 11.56 -8.59
N ALA A 31 2.96 11.35 -9.80
CA ALA A 31 3.42 12.41 -10.69
C ALA A 31 2.28 13.30 -11.24
N GLN A 32 1.03 12.89 -11.09
CA GLN A 32 -0.13 13.71 -11.52
C GLN A 32 -0.41 14.91 -10.61
N GLU A 33 0.26 15.00 -9.46
CA GLU A 33 0.18 16.11 -8.51
C GLU A 33 -1.25 16.51 -8.10
N GLN A 34 -2.12 15.53 -8.01
CA GLN A 34 -3.51 15.76 -7.61
C GLN A 34 -3.66 15.89 -6.09
N ASN A 35 -4.89 16.14 -5.64
CA ASN A 35 -5.23 16.19 -4.22
C ASN A 35 -4.68 14.96 -3.48
N PRO A 36 -3.95 15.13 -2.36
CA PRO A 36 -3.32 14.02 -1.64
C PRO A 36 -4.27 12.91 -1.19
N ILE A 37 -5.53 13.25 -0.89
CA ILE A 37 -6.55 12.28 -0.51
C ILE A 37 -6.97 11.45 -1.72
N ILE A 38 -7.24 12.10 -2.84
CA ILE A 38 -7.57 11.44 -4.11
C ILE A 38 -6.42 10.52 -4.55
N GLU A 39 -5.19 10.98 -4.43
CA GLU A 39 -3.99 10.21 -4.75
C GLU A 39 -3.97 8.86 -4.02
N LEU A 40 -4.22 8.85 -2.72
CA LEU A 40 -4.23 7.61 -1.93
C LEU A 40 -5.35 6.66 -2.34
N PHE A 41 -6.53 7.18 -2.68
CA PHE A 41 -7.62 6.35 -3.20
C PHE A 41 -7.30 5.76 -4.58
N GLU A 42 -6.67 6.52 -5.45
CA GLU A 42 -6.24 6.03 -6.76
C GLU A 42 -5.14 4.97 -6.66
N ILE A 43 -4.16 5.18 -5.78
CA ILE A 43 -3.12 4.18 -5.50
C ILE A 43 -3.76 2.90 -4.97
N LYS A 44 -4.66 3.01 -3.99
CA LYS A 44 -5.40 1.84 -3.47
C LYS A 44 -6.11 1.09 -4.58
N ARG A 45 -6.84 1.81 -5.43
CA ARG A 45 -7.61 1.22 -6.52
C ARG A 45 -6.70 0.50 -7.53
N PHE A 46 -5.60 1.13 -7.91
CA PHE A 46 -4.60 0.56 -8.80
C PHE A 46 -3.99 -0.72 -8.23
N VAL A 47 -3.56 -0.70 -6.97
CA VAL A 47 -2.98 -1.87 -6.30
C VAL A 47 -4.00 -3.00 -6.20
N MET A 48 -5.25 -2.70 -5.84
CA MET A 48 -6.31 -3.71 -5.76
C MET A 48 -6.63 -4.35 -7.11
N GLU A 49 -6.60 -3.61 -8.20
CA GLU A 49 -6.79 -4.18 -9.54
C GLU A 49 -5.69 -5.17 -9.91
N HIS A 50 -4.44 -4.90 -9.51
CA HIS A 50 -3.31 -5.80 -9.75
C HIS A 50 -3.31 -7.05 -8.87
N LEU A 51 -4.05 -7.03 -7.74
CA LEU A 51 -4.17 -8.16 -6.82
C LEU A 51 -5.48 -8.94 -6.99
N LYS A 52 -6.37 -8.50 -7.88
CA LYS A 52 -7.74 -9.00 -8.03
C LYS A 52 -7.85 -10.47 -8.41
N ASP A 53 -6.92 -10.99 -9.20
CA ASP A 53 -6.92 -12.36 -9.70
C ASP A 53 -6.25 -13.37 -8.76
N GLU A 54 -5.81 -12.93 -7.60
CA GLU A 54 -5.09 -13.75 -6.63
C GLU A 54 -6.06 -14.50 -5.71
N LYS A 55 -6.49 -15.68 -6.14
CA LYS A 55 -7.36 -16.58 -5.39
C LYS A 55 -6.73 -17.16 -4.11
N SER A 56 -5.42 -17.14 -4.00
CA SER A 56 -4.68 -17.49 -2.79
C SER A 56 -3.76 -16.33 -2.44
N SER A 57 -3.57 -16.04 -1.15
CA SER A 57 -2.65 -14.96 -0.76
C SER A 57 -1.22 -15.31 -1.20
N PRO A 58 -0.69 -14.72 -2.29
CA PRO A 58 0.67 -15.03 -2.75
C PRO A 58 1.70 -14.60 -1.71
N GLN A 59 1.40 -13.55 -0.96
CA GLN A 59 2.29 -13.10 0.11
C GLN A 59 2.38 -14.13 1.24
N TYR A 60 1.28 -14.78 1.59
CA TYR A 60 1.33 -15.85 2.57
C TYR A 60 2.17 -17.03 2.09
N GLN A 61 1.96 -17.46 0.84
CA GLN A 61 2.73 -18.54 0.23
C GLN A 61 4.22 -18.18 0.09
N LEU A 62 4.49 -16.93 -0.31
CA LEU A 62 5.85 -16.42 -0.41
C LEU A 62 6.53 -16.40 0.96
N GLN A 63 5.84 -15.90 1.99
CA GLN A 63 6.34 -15.88 3.36
C GLN A 63 6.65 -17.29 3.89
N LYS A 64 5.75 -18.23 3.61
CA LYS A 64 5.87 -19.61 4.10
C LYS A 64 6.99 -20.40 3.41
N TYR A 65 7.05 -20.31 2.08
CA TYR A 65 7.93 -21.17 1.28
C TYR A 65 9.21 -20.48 0.78
N TYR A 66 9.22 -19.15 0.73
CA TYR A 66 10.34 -18.35 0.25
C TYR A 66 10.61 -17.14 1.16
N PRO A 67 10.93 -17.38 2.44
CA PRO A 67 11.03 -16.30 3.43
C PRO A 67 12.08 -15.24 3.10
N LYS A 68 13.19 -15.61 2.46
CA LYS A 68 14.22 -14.65 2.05
C LYS A 68 13.72 -13.70 0.96
N ILE A 69 13.01 -14.22 -0.04
CA ILE A 69 12.39 -13.42 -1.11
C ILE A 69 11.33 -12.50 -0.50
N TYR A 70 10.50 -13.03 0.38
CA TYR A 70 9.47 -12.25 1.09
C TYR A 70 10.08 -11.07 1.87
N ASN A 71 11.15 -11.31 2.63
CA ASN A 71 11.80 -10.27 3.41
C ASN A 71 12.44 -9.19 2.51
N THR A 72 13.06 -9.58 1.42
CA THR A 72 13.61 -8.64 0.43
C THR A 72 12.51 -7.78 -0.18
N LEU A 73 11.41 -8.39 -0.60
CA LEU A 73 10.24 -7.68 -1.13
C LEU A 73 9.68 -6.69 -0.11
N LYS A 74 9.49 -7.12 1.13
CA LYS A 74 8.97 -6.30 2.22
C LYS A 74 9.84 -5.05 2.46
N GLN A 75 11.16 -5.23 2.47
CA GLN A 75 12.10 -4.10 2.63
C GLN A 75 12.01 -3.13 1.46
N LYS A 76 11.98 -3.62 0.23
CA LYS A 76 11.85 -2.78 -0.97
C LYS A 76 10.52 -2.02 -0.98
N GLN A 77 9.43 -2.67 -0.65
CA GLN A 77 8.12 -2.03 -0.52
C GLN A 77 8.13 -0.93 0.53
N PHE A 78 8.71 -1.20 1.70
CA PHE A 78 8.80 -0.21 2.77
C PHE A 78 9.57 1.04 2.33
N MET A 79 10.72 0.87 1.69
CA MET A 79 11.54 2.01 1.25
C MET A 79 10.79 2.91 0.26
N VAL A 80 10.13 2.30 -0.72
CA VAL A 80 9.36 3.05 -1.72
C VAL A 80 8.13 3.74 -1.10
N LEU A 81 7.38 3.01 -0.28
CA LEU A 81 6.17 3.53 0.35
C LEU A 81 6.49 4.63 1.36
N GLN A 82 7.57 4.49 2.12
CA GLN A 82 7.95 5.49 3.12
C GLN A 82 8.13 6.87 2.50
N GLU A 83 8.89 6.97 1.42
CA GLU A 83 9.09 8.24 0.73
C GLU A 83 7.79 8.80 0.16
N LEU A 84 7.04 7.96 -0.54
CA LEU A 84 5.78 8.35 -1.15
C LEU A 84 4.76 8.85 -0.12
N ILE A 85 4.61 8.15 1.00
CA ILE A 85 3.65 8.54 2.05
C ILE A 85 4.11 9.81 2.76
N LYS A 86 5.41 9.98 3.01
CA LYS A 86 5.93 11.23 3.58
C LYS A 86 5.64 12.42 2.69
N GLU A 87 5.91 12.32 1.39
CA GLU A 87 5.61 13.37 0.43
C GLU A 87 4.10 13.66 0.37
N ASN A 88 3.26 12.64 0.40
CA ASN A 88 1.80 12.78 0.47
C ASN A 88 1.37 13.54 1.73
N LEU A 89 1.94 13.20 2.89
CA LEU A 89 1.64 13.87 4.17
C LEU A 89 2.08 15.34 4.14
N GLU A 90 3.29 15.63 3.66
CA GLU A 90 3.82 16.98 3.52
C GLU A 90 2.93 17.85 2.61
N LYS A 91 2.53 17.29 1.48
CA LYS A 91 1.63 17.96 0.53
C LYS A 91 0.27 18.22 1.14
N GLY A 92 -0.30 17.26 1.86
CA GLY A 92 -1.58 17.44 2.54
C GLY A 92 -1.54 18.48 3.65
N ILE A 93 -0.44 18.58 4.39
CA ILE A 93 -0.22 19.63 5.40
C ILE A 93 -0.13 20.99 4.69
N ALA A 94 0.65 21.12 3.63
CA ALA A 94 0.81 22.35 2.88
C ALA A 94 -0.52 22.84 2.28
N GLN A 95 -1.39 21.93 1.86
CA GLN A 95 -2.73 22.23 1.34
C GLN A 95 -3.81 22.36 2.44
N LYS A 96 -3.43 22.25 3.71
CA LYS A 96 -4.32 22.34 4.88
C LYS A 96 -5.41 21.26 4.91
N LEU A 97 -5.19 20.16 4.22
CA LEU A 97 -6.04 18.96 4.26
C LEU A 97 -5.69 18.05 5.42
N PHE A 98 -4.43 18.05 5.83
CA PHE A 98 -3.93 17.29 6.98
C PHE A 98 -3.49 18.23 8.09
N ARG A 99 -3.58 17.73 9.33
CA ARG A 99 -3.23 18.50 10.53
C ARG A 99 -1.73 18.81 10.57
N GLU A 100 -1.37 20.03 11.00
CA GLU A 100 0.03 20.46 11.09
C GLU A 100 0.83 19.75 12.18
N ASN A 101 0.16 19.27 13.21
CA ASN A 101 0.78 18.71 14.41
C ASN A 101 0.99 17.18 14.37
N ILE A 102 1.01 16.58 13.19
CA ILE A 102 1.31 15.16 13.05
C ILE A 102 2.82 14.94 12.94
N ASP A 103 3.29 13.85 13.52
CA ASP A 103 4.64 13.36 13.26
C ASP A 103 4.63 12.60 11.94
N ILE A 104 5.25 13.18 10.91
CA ILE A 104 5.24 12.64 9.55
C ILE A 104 5.91 11.26 9.47
N ASP A 105 7.07 11.10 10.11
CA ASP A 105 7.78 9.81 10.09
C ASP A 105 6.99 8.71 10.78
N PHE A 106 6.51 8.97 11.98
CA PHE A 106 5.66 8.02 12.70
C PHE A 106 4.39 7.69 11.93
N THR A 107 3.70 8.71 11.42
CA THR A 107 2.44 8.53 10.68
C THR A 107 2.63 7.68 9.43
N ALA A 108 3.71 7.92 8.67
CA ALA A 108 4.03 7.10 7.50
C ALA A 108 4.29 5.64 7.90
N ARG A 109 5.06 5.40 8.96
CA ARG A 109 5.39 4.05 9.42
C ARG A 109 4.17 3.28 9.91
N ILE A 110 3.31 3.90 10.69
CA ILE A 110 2.11 3.23 11.22
C ILE A 110 1.09 2.93 10.10
N TYR A 111 0.98 3.81 9.11
CA TYR A 111 0.16 3.56 7.93
C TYR A 111 0.67 2.35 7.13
N ILE A 112 1.98 2.30 6.86
CA ILE A 112 2.60 1.18 6.14
C ILE A 112 2.48 -0.12 6.95
N HIS A 113 2.69 -0.06 8.26
CA HIS A 113 2.49 -1.21 9.15
C HIS A 113 1.06 -1.75 9.06
N GLY A 114 0.07 -0.87 9.02
CA GLY A 114 -1.32 -1.25 8.82
C GLY A 114 -1.58 -1.93 7.47
N LEU A 115 -0.95 -1.46 6.39
CA LEU A 115 -1.06 -2.10 5.08
C LEU A 115 -0.56 -3.55 5.09
N VAL A 116 0.46 -3.83 5.88
CA VAL A 116 0.94 -5.21 6.09
C VAL A 116 -0.02 -5.97 7.02
N GLY A 117 -0.45 -5.35 8.11
CA GLY A 117 -1.27 -5.97 9.15
C GLY A 117 -2.65 -6.42 8.70
N ILE A 118 -3.29 -5.68 7.78
CA ILE A 118 -4.61 -6.07 7.25
C ILE A 118 -4.58 -7.35 6.40
N LYS A 119 -3.39 -7.81 6.00
CA LYS A 119 -3.18 -9.06 5.26
C LYS A 119 -3.00 -10.28 6.18
N ASP A 120 -2.89 -10.05 7.47
CA ASP A 120 -2.75 -11.13 8.45
C ASP A 120 -4.08 -11.87 8.60
N LYS A 121 -4.11 -13.13 8.14
CA LYS A 121 -5.31 -13.96 8.13
C LYS A 121 -5.75 -14.43 9.51
N ASP A 122 -4.85 -14.41 10.48
CA ASP A 122 -5.18 -14.76 11.87
C ASP A 122 -5.94 -13.62 12.55
N ILE A 123 -5.67 -12.38 12.12
CA ILE A 123 -6.35 -11.19 12.62
C ILE A 123 -7.58 -10.86 11.78
N PHE A 124 -7.45 -10.95 10.45
CA PHE A 124 -8.51 -10.64 9.49
C PHE A 124 -8.79 -11.86 8.60
N PRO A 125 -9.59 -12.85 9.08
CA PRO A 125 -9.89 -14.05 8.30
C PRO A 125 -10.61 -13.73 6.99
N LEU A 126 -10.16 -14.30 5.88
CA LEU A 126 -10.67 -14.01 4.53
C LEU A 126 -12.17 -14.36 4.34
N HIS A 127 -12.71 -15.30 5.15
CA HIS A 127 -14.14 -15.64 5.09
C HIS A 127 -15.02 -14.55 5.69
N ASN A 128 -14.47 -13.66 6.52
CA ASN A 128 -15.19 -12.54 7.13
C ASN A 128 -14.91 -11.20 6.45
N TYR A 129 -13.76 -11.07 5.79
CA TYR A 129 -13.27 -9.80 5.25
C TYR A 129 -12.74 -9.97 3.84
N SER A 130 -13.21 -9.15 2.91
CA SER A 130 -12.54 -9.00 1.60
C SER A 130 -11.37 -8.03 1.70
N MET A 131 -10.37 -8.19 0.82
CA MET A 131 -9.24 -7.25 0.78
C MET A 131 -9.66 -5.83 0.40
N ASP A 132 -10.69 -5.68 -0.45
CA ASP A 132 -11.20 -4.35 -0.81
C ASP A 132 -11.81 -3.65 0.42
N VAL A 133 -12.61 -4.35 1.21
CA VAL A 133 -13.18 -3.81 2.45
C VAL A 133 -12.09 -3.45 3.44
N LEU A 134 -11.11 -4.34 3.66
CA LEU A 134 -10.00 -4.08 4.58
C LEU A 134 -9.15 -2.87 4.15
N SER A 135 -8.80 -2.79 2.89
CA SER A 135 -7.98 -1.68 2.38
C SER A 135 -8.74 -0.35 2.42
N THR A 136 -10.03 -0.34 2.13
CA THR A 136 -10.87 0.86 2.23
C THR A 136 -10.98 1.33 3.68
N ASN A 137 -11.27 0.41 4.60
CA ASN A 137 -11.39 0.75 6.02
C ASN A 137 -10.06 1.23 6.62
N HIS A 138 -8.95 0.63 6.23
CA HIS A 138 -7.63 1.06 6.67
C HIS A 138 -7.30 2.47 6.18
N LEU A 139 -7.56 2.75 4.90
CA LEU A 139 -7.34 4.08 4.32
C LEU A 139 -8.25 5.12 4.97
N GLU A 140 -9.52 4.83 5.18
CA GLU A 140 -10.46 5.71 5.86
C GLU A 140 -10.01 6.00 7.30
N TYR A 141 -9.60 4.98 8.04
CA TYR A 141 -9.09 5.12 9.40
C TYR A 141 -7.88 6.07 9.45
N HIS A 142 -6.93 5.86 8.55
CA HIS A 142 -5.75 6.72 8.42
C HIS A 142 -6.14 8.18 8.14
N LEU A 143 -6.95 8.40 7.13
CA LEU A 143 -7.35 9.75 6.70
C LEU A 143 -8.19 10.48 7.75
N ARG A 144 -9.09 9.79 8.45
CA ARG A 144 -9.82 10.39 9.56
C ARG A 144 -8.92 10.80 10.72
N GLY A 145 -7.87 10.04 10.96
CA GLY A 145 -6.89 10.33 12.02
C GLY A 145 -6.02 11.56 11.77
N ILE A 146 -5.77 11.88 10.50
CA ILE A 146 -4.81 12.94 10.13
C ILE A 146 -5.46 14.18 9.52
N SER A 147 -6.70 14.10 9.07
CA SER A 147 -7.36 15.17 8.30
C SER A 147 -7.84 16.31 9.18
N THR A 148 -7.80 17.51 8.60
CA THR A 148 -8.54 18.67 9.05
C THR A 148 -10.02 18.55 8.68
N LYS A 149 -10.85 19.51 9.07
CA LYS A 149 -12.24 19.56 8.62
C LYS A 149 -12.35 19.57 7.09
N SER A 150 -11.50 20.34 6.40
CA SER A 150 -11.45 20.36 4.93
C SER A 150 -11.02 19.00 4.36
N GLY A 151 -10.06 18.35 4.98
CA GLY A 151 -9.64 16.99 4.60
C GLY A 151 -10.76 15.97 4.75
N ILE A 152 -11.52 16.01 5.83
CA ILE A 152 -12.69 15.14 6.04
C ILE A 152 -13.73 15.34 4.93
N GLN A 153 -13.99 16.58 4.52
CA GLN A 153 -14.91 16.85 3.41
C GLN A 153 -14.45 16.22 2.10
N GLU A 154 -13.16 16.30 1.79
CA GLU A 154 -12.59 15.62 0.62
C GLU A 154 -12.65 14.09 0.73
N LEU A 155 -12.35 13.54 1.91
CA LEU A 155 -12.47 12.12 2.18
C LEU A 155 -13.89 11.60 1.92
N GLU A 156 -14.91 12.29 2.43
CA GLU A 156 -16.31 11.88 2.29
C GLU A 156 -16.79 11.86 0.85
N LYS A 157 -16.22 12.67 -0.02
CA LYS A 157 -16.50 12.63 -1.46
C LYS A 157 -15.99 11.34 -2.12
N GLN A 158 -15.01 10.66 -1.52
CA GLN A 158 -14.43 9.45 -2.06
C GLN A 158 -15.12 8.17 -1.55
N LEU A 159 -15.86 8.25 -0.48
CA LEU A 159 -16.61 7.14 0.10
C LEU A 159 -17.97 6.97 -0.56
#